data_8f7d97ff511489539506ac233751a854
#
_entry.id   8f7d97ff511489539506ac233751a854
#
_cell.length_a   1.000
_cell.length_b   1.000
_cell.length_c   1.000
_cell.angle_alpha   90.00
_cell.angle_beta   90.00
_cell.angle_gamma   90.00
#
_symmetry.space_group_name_H-M   'P 1'
#
loop_
_entity.id
_entity.type
_entity.pdbx_description
1 polymer ?
#
loop_
_entity_poly.entity_id
_entity_poly.type
_entity_poly.pdbx_seq_one_letter_code
_entity_poly.pdbx_strand_id
1 'polypeptide(L)'
;MKKTLLVLASALFGMSVGLSVYVADQAPAAAAPAAQAKTLGQIHGAMWPKSKDGYVTKYQCMQCHGDYDKLAKQTADLVPNPHHSHLGQVNCEDCHKANLSKPVLMCNQCHNFTIRKDGKPIELAK
;
A
#
# COMPACT_ATOMS: atom_id res chain seq x y z
N MET A 1 38.82 78.61 6.83
CA MET A 1 37.66 79.39 6.51
C MET A 1 36.39 78.62 6.76
N LYS A 2 35.58 79.16 7.64
CA LYS A 2 34.31 78.58 8.17
C LYS A 2 33.27 78.46 7.05
N LYS A 3 32.45 77.46 7.03
CA LYS A 3 31.06 77.54 6.62
C LYS A 3 30.24 76.40 7.26
N THR A 4 29.55 76.77 8.26
CA THR A 4 28.44 76.06 8.91
C THR A 4 27.27 75.95 7.94
N LEU A 5 26.69 74.79 7.81
CA LEU A 5 25.39 74.62 7.19
C LEU A 5 24.49 73.79 8.07
N LEU A 6 23.53 74.45 8.59
CA LEU A 6 22.41 73.97 9.37
C LEU A 6 21.41 73.29 8.42
N VAL A 7 20.99 72.06 8.67
CA VAL A 7 19.85 71.51 7.99
C VAL A 7 18.88 70.92 9.00
N LEU A 8 17.70 71.40 8.86
CA LEU A 8 16.51 71.21 9.67
C LEU A 8 16.03 69.78 9.71
N ALA A 9 15.67 69.30 10.89
CA ALA A 9 14.92 68.11 11.15
C ALA A 9 13.48 68.22 10.60
N SER A 10 13.12 67.30 9.75
CA SER A 10 11.72 67.05 9.41
C SER A 10 11.34 65.64 9.88
N ALA A 11 10.65 65.61 11.00
CA ALA A 11 10.03 64.37 11.50
C ALA A 11 8.79 64.05 10.65
N LEU A 12 8.85 63.01 9.86
CA LEU A 12 7.66 62.45 9.26
C LEU A 12 7.25 61.22 10.07
N PHE A 13 6.20 61.38 10.81
CA PHE A 13 5.52 60.34 11.56
C PHE A 13 4.78 59.44 10.54
N GLY A 14 5.39 58.35 10.11
CA GLY A 14 4.76 57.35 9.27
C GLY A 14 3.98 56.37 10.14
N MET A 15 2.65 56.52 10.17
CA MET A 15 1.75 55.50 10.68
C MET A 15 1.83 54.26 9.77
N SER A 16 2.59 53.25 10.17
CA SER A 16 2.53 51.94 9.58
C SER A 16 1.32 51.21 10.13
N VAL A 17 0.24 51.16 9.34
CA VAL A 17 -0.89 50.28 9.57
C VAL A 17 -0.41 48.86 9.31
N GLY A 18 -0.10 48.12 10.38
CA GLY A 18 0.25 46.72 10.32
C GLY A 18 -0.96 45.91 9.87
N LEU A 19 -0.93 45.46 8.59
CA LEU A 19 -1.89 44.50 8.08
C LEU A 19 -1.50 43.15 8.66
N SER A 20 -2.11 42.76 9.79
CA SER A 20 -1.97 41.42 10.34
C SER A 20 -2.67 40.45 9.40
N VAL A 21 -1.88 39.78 8.56
CA VAL A 21 -2.36 38.65 7.79
C VAL A 21 -2.55 37.48 8.78
N TYR A 22 -3.80 37.24 9.17
CA TYR A 22 -4.15 36.00 9.85
C TYR A 22 -3.97 34.86 8.85
N VAL A 23 -2.83 34.17 8.91
CA VAL A 23 -2.68 32.84 8.30
C VAL A 23 -3.56 31.94 9.12
N ALA A 24 -4.75 31.63 8.60
CA ALA A 24 -5.57 30.57 9.15
C ALA A 24 -4.76 29.26 9.01
N ASP A 25 -4.32 28.75 10.13
CA ASP A 25 -3.72 27.44 10.25
C ASP A 25 -4.79 26.42 9.81
N GLN A 26 -4.76 26.08 8.52
CA GLN A 26 -5.59 24.99 8.00
C GLN A 26 -5.01 23.70 8.56
N ALA A 27 -5.56 23.25 9.67
CA ALA A 27 -5.34 21.90 10.13
C ALA A 27 -5.53 20.93 8.95
N PRO A 28 -4.60 20.01 8.70
CA PRO A 28 -4.74 19.08 7.60
C PRO A 28 -6.07 18.35 7.77
N ALA A 29 -6.96 18.49 6.79
CA ALA A 29 -8.22 17.77 6.76
C ALA A 29 -7.89 16.29 6.95
N ALA A 30 -8.39 15.69 8.02
CA ALA A 30 -8.22 14.29 8.30
C ALA A 30 -8.71 13.52 7.06
N ALA A 31 -7.79 12.90 6.34
CA ALA A 31 -8.12 12.10 5.18
C ALA A 31 -9.15 11.05 5.64
N ALA A 32 -10.32 11.04 4.99
CA ALA A 32 -11.33 10.04 5.24
C ALA A 32 -10.68 8.66 5.17
N PRO A 33 -10.97 7.74 6.11
CA PRO A 33 -10.33 6.43 6.11
C PRO A 33 -10.61 5.76 4.76
N ALA A 34 -9.55 5.51 4.00
CA ALA A 34 -9.65 4.75 2.76
C ALA A 34 -10.35 3.43 3.07
N ALA A 35 -11.42 3.12 2.34
CA ALA A 35 -12.17 1.90 2.55
C ALA A 35 -11.20 0.71 2.53
N GLN A 36 -11.06 0.03 3.66
CA GLN A 36 -10.11 -1.07 3.79
C GLN A 36 -10.53 -2.19 2.85
N ALA A 37 -9.61 -2.64 2.00
CA ALA A 37 -9.86 -3.77 1.12
C ALA A 37 -10.23 -5.01 1.94
N LYS A 38 -11.30 -5.71 1.50
CA LYS A 38 -11.75 -6.93 2.17
C LYS A 38 -10.63 -7.97 2.21
N THR A 39 -10.49 -8.65 3.33
CA THR A 39 -9.58 -9.78 3.46
C THR A 39 -10.05 -10.96 2.64
N LEU A 40 -9.15 -11.91 2.36
CA LEU A 40 -9.48 -13.11 1.58
C LEU A 40 -10.61 -13.92 2.24
N GLY A 41 -10.56 -14.08 3.56
CA GLY A 41 -11.63 -14.72 4.31
C GLY A 41 -12.97 -14.00 4.23
N GLN A 42 -12.96 -12.66 4.23
CA GLN A 42 -14.19 -11.86 4.07
C GLN A 42 -14.76 -11.97 2.64
N ILE A 43 -13.91 -12.11 1.62
CA ILE A 43 -14.35 -12.29 0.24
C ILE A 43 -15.04 -13.65 0.09
N HIS A 44 -14.50 -14.71 0.68
CA HIS A 44 -15.07 -16.05 0.62
C HIS A 44 -16.28 -16.22 1.57
N GLY A 45 -16.29 -15.52 2.69
CA GLY A 45 -17.38 -15.60 3.67
C GLY A 45 -17.65 -17.04 4.12
N ALA A 46 -18.89 -17.51 3.96
CA ALA A 46 -19.31 -18.86 4.34
C ALA A 46 -18.67 -19.97 3.47
N MET A 47 -18.15 -19.63 2.29
CA MET A 47 -17.46 -20.56 1.39
C MET A 47 -16.00 -20.83 1.80
N TRP A 48 -15.46 -20.08 2.77
CA TRP A 48 -14.12 -20.35 3.27
C TRP A 48 -14.05 -21.78 3.82
N PRO A 49 -13.08 -22.60 3.38
CA PRO A 49 -13.01 -23.98 3.81
C PRO A 49 -12.88 -24.08 5.33
N LYS A 50 -13.68 -24.96 5.92
CA LYS A 50 -13.61 -25.25 7.36
C LYS A 50 -12.70 -26.45 7.59
N SER A 51 -11.80 -26.33 8.55
CA SER A 51 -11.01 -27.47 9.03
C SER A 51 -11.21 -27.66 10.53
N LYS A 52 -11.00 -28.87 11.02
CA LYS A 52 -11.16 -29.20 12.44
C LYS A 52 -10.04 -28.65 13.31
N ASP A 53 -8.86 -28.50 12.71
CA ASP A 53 -7.60 -28.07 13.34
C ASP A 53 -7.19 -26.64 12.95
N GLY A 54 -8.03 -25.93 12.18
CA GLY A 54 -7.75 -24.58 11.68
C GLY A 54 -6.84 -24.56 10.45
N TYR A 55 -6.36 -25.71 9.97
CA TYR A 55 -5.49 -25.77 8.80
C TYR A 55 -6.30 -26.08 7.54
N VAL A 56 -6.27 -25.18 6.56
CA VAL A 56 -6.92 -25.37 5.25
C VAL A 56 -5.89 -25.92 4.26
N THR A 57 -6.19 -27.10 3.73
CA THR A 57 -5.31 -27.74 2.74
C THR A 57 -5.51 -27.16 1.35
N LYS A 58 -4.46 -27.16 0.52
CA LYS A 58 -4.55 -26.77 -0.89
C LYS A 58 -5.65 -27.49 -1.65
N TYR A 59 -5.91 -28.76 -1.34
CA TYR A 59 -6.94 -29.56 -2.02
C TYR A 59 -8.34 -28.98 -1.85
N GLN A 60 -8.65 -28.39 -0.70
CA GLN A 60 -9.92 -27.72 -0.48
C GLN A 60 -10.07 -26.46 -1.35
N CYS A 61 -9.01 -25.70 -1.51
CA CYS A 61 -8.99 -24.53 -2.41
C CYS A 61 -9.11 -24.95 -3.88
N MET A 62 -8.39 -26.00 -4.27
CA MET A 62 -8.34 -26.49 -5.64
C MET A 62 -9.68 -27.07 -6.14
N GLN A 63 -10.60 -27.47 -5.26
CA GLN A 63 -11.94 -27.90 -5.65
C GLN A 63 -12.71 -26.85 -6.45
N CYS A 64 -12.48 -25.57 -6.17
CA CYS A 64 -13.11 -24.46 -6.85
C CYS A 64 -12.14 -23.73 -7.80
N HIS A 65 -10.90 -23.53 -7.37
CA HIS A 65 -9.91 -22.74 -8.12
C HIS A 65 -9.17 -23.54 -9.20
N GLY A 66 -9.19 -24.87 -9.10
CA GLY A 66 -8.44 -25.77 -9.98
C GLY A 66 -7.02 -26.01 -9.52
N ASP A 67 -6.26 -26.73 -10.32
CA ASP A 67 -4.88 -27.11 -10.03
C ASP A 67 -3.87 -25.97 -10.30
N TYR A 68 -2.61 -26.24 -9.98
CA TYR A 68 -1.53 -25.27 -10.19
C TYR A 68 -1.32 -24.91 -11.67
N ASP A 69 -1.52 -25.83 -12.59
CA ASP A 69 -1.40 -25.58 -14.03
C ASP A 69 -2.46 -24.60 -14.51
N LYS A 70 -3.70 -24.77 -14.02
CA LYS A 70 -4.78 -23.83 -14.30
C LYS A 70 -4.48 -22.45 -13.71
N LEU A 71 -4.05 -22.39 -12.46
CA LEU A 71 -3.69 -21.14 -11.79
C LEU A 71 -2.52 -20.44 -12.48
N ALA A 72 -1.49 -21.18 -12.88
CA ALA A 72 -0.36 -20.64 -13.61
C ALA A 72 -0.78 -20.04 -14.96
N LYS A 73 -1.72 -20.68 -15.68
CA LYS A 73 -2.28 -20.13 -16.92
C LYS A 73 -3.10 -18.87 -16.66
N GLN A 74 -3.89 -18.83 -15.58
CA GLN A 74 -4.68 -17.65 -15.20
C GLN A 74 -3.83 -16.44 -14.78
N THR A 75 -2.61 -16.68 -14.34
CA THR A 75 -1.65 -15.68 -13.89
C THR A 75 -0.40 -15.62 -14.78
N ALA A 76 -0.55 -15.98 -16.06
CA ALA A 76 0.55 -16.01 -17.01
C ALA A 76 1.20 -14.64 -17.27
N ASP A 77 0.49 -13.58 -16.94
CA ASP A 77 0.94 -12.18 -17.01
C ASP A 77 1.81 -11.75 -15.82
N LEU A 78 1.97 -12.61 -14.82
CA LEU A 78 2.86 -12.35 -13.68
C LEU A 78 4.28 -12.87 -13.95
N VAL A 79 5.28 -12.02 -13.69
CA VAL A 79 6.69 -12.35 -13.89
C VAL A 79 7.50 -12.03 -12.63
N PRO A 80 8.17 -13.03 -12.01
CA PRO A 80 7.99 -14.46 -12.22
C PRO A 80 6.59 -14.92 -11.80
N ASN A 81 6.10 -16.00 -12.43
CA ASN A 81 4.78 -16.53 -12.06
C ASN A 81 4.89 -17.39 -10.79
N PRO A 82 4.23 -17.01 -9.70
CA PRO A 82 4.36 -17.70 -8.41
C PRO A 82 3.73 -19.10 -8.41
N HIS A 83 2.79 -19.38 -9.33
CA HIS A 83 2.14 -20.67 -9.45
C HIS A 83 2.96 -21.70 -10.26
N HIS A 84 4.08 -21.30 -10.87
CA HIS A 84 5.11 -22.17 -11.42
C HIS A 84 6.24 -22.46 -10.40
N SER A 85 5.92 -22.56 -9.12
CA SER A 85 6.92 -22.80 -8.08
C SER A 85 7.69 -24.10 -8.29
N HIS A 86 9.03 -24.01 -8.25
CA HIS A 86 9.93 -25.18 -8.33
C HIS A 86 9.89 -26.08 -7.10
N LEU A 87 9.39 -25.57 -5.96
CA LEU A 87 9.12 -26.36 -4.76
C LEU A 87 7.87 -27.23 -4.93
N GLY A 88 7.26 -27.18 -6.10
CA GLY A 88 6.04 -27.88 -6.39
C GLY A 88 4.85 -27.27 -5.67
N GLN A 89 4.08 -28.11 -5.04
CA GLN A 89 2.78 -27.73 -4.57
C GLN A 89 2.80 -27.26 -3.11
N VAL A 90 3.28 -26.04 -2.86
CA VAL A 90 3.14 -25.38 -1.57
C VAL A 90 1.64 -25.24 -1.21
N ASN A 91 1.32 -25.00 0.06
CA ASN A 91 -0.06 -24.79 0.44
C ASN A 91 -0.51 -23.38 0.03
N CYS A 92 -1.78 -23.25 -0.36
CA CYS A 92 -2.34 -21.96 -0.80
C CYS A 92 -2.25 -20.89 0.31
N GLU A 93 -2.49 -21.28 1.56
CA GLU A 93 -2.42 -20.38 2.70
C GLU A 93 -0.99 -19.95 3.08
N ASP A 94 0.05 -20.55 2.50
CA ASP A 94 1.42 -20.06 2.71
C ASP A 94 1.59 -18.66 2.13
N CYS A 95 0.86 -18.36 1.05
CA CYS A 95 0.84 -17.04 0.43
C CYS A 95 -0.50 -16.31 0.62
N HIS A 96 -1.62 -17.02 0.49
CA HIS A 96 -2.97 -16.47 0.51
C HIS A 96 -3.60 -16.58 1.91
N LYS A 97 -3.22 -15.68 2.82
CA LYS A 97 -3.71 -15.68 4.20
C LYS A 97 -5.17 -15.21 4.29
N ALA A 98 -6.00 -15.91 5.07
CA ALA A 98 -7.40 -15.56 5.28
C ALA A 98 -7.62 -14.14 5.81
N ASN A 99 -6.71 -13.65 6.64
CA ASN A 99 -6.78 -12.35 7.29
C ASN A 99 -6.14 -11.21 6.49
N LEU A 100 -5.64 -11.47 5.30
CA LEU A 100 -5.02 -10.47 4.43
C LEU A 100 -5.85 -10.24 3.18
N SER A 101 -5.82 -9.01 2.67
CA SER A 101 -6.46 -8.63 1.40
C SER A 101 -5.57 -8.89 0.17
N LYS A 102 -4.27 -9.11 0.39
CA LYS A 102 -3.25 -9.36 -0.63
C LYS A 102 -2.38 -10.54 -0.21
N PRO A 103 -1.85 -11.32 -1.16
CA PRO A 103 -0.94 -12.41 -0.83
C PRO A 103 0.39 -11.88 -0.28
N VAL A 104 1.07 -12.72 0.50
CA VAL A 104 2.48 -12.56 0.87
C VAL A 104 3.36 -13.34 -0.10
N LEU A 105 4.59 -12.90 -0.30
CA LEU A 105 5.54 -13.60 -1.15
C LEU A 105 6.49 -14.45 -0.28
N MET A 106 6.08 -15.69 0.03
CA MET A 106 6.92 -16.59 0.83
C MET A 106 8.24 -16.95 0.16
N CYS A 107 8.30 -16.87 -1.16
CA CYS A 107 9.53 -17.19 -1.92
C CYS A 107 10.72 -16.32 -1.49
N ASN A 108 10.47 -15.11 -1.00
CA ASN A 108 11.51 -14.21 -0.53
C ASN A 108 12.12 -14.59 0.84
N GLN A 109 11.72 -15.72 1.41
CA GLN A 109 12.47 -16.33 2.51
C GLN A 109 13.84 -16.90 2.04
N CYS A 110 13.93 -17.29 0.78
CA CYS A 110 15.16 -17.83 0.17
C CYS A 110 15.62 -17.00 -1.05
N HIS A 111 14.71 -16.30 -1.71
CA HIS A 111 14.98 -15.51 -2.91
C HIS A 111 14.79 -14.02 -2.65
N ASN A 112 15.28 -13.20 -3.57
CA ASN A 112 15.07 -11.76 -3.54
C ASN A 112 14.60 -11.31 -4.94
N PHE A 113 13.29 -11.34 -5.16
CA PHE A 113 12.69 -10.83 -6.39
C PHE A 113 11.35 -10.15 -6.13
N THR A 114 10.87 -9.46 -7.13
CA THR A 114 9.58 -8.77 -7.12
C THR A 114 8.72 -9.29 -8.26
N ILE A 115 7.51 -9.73 -7.95
CA ILE A 115 6.54 -10.12 -8.98
C ILE A 115 6.06 -8.85 -9.69
N ARG A 116 6.00 -8.91 -11.01
CA ARG A 116 5.57 -7.81 -11.87
C ARG A 116 4.42 -8.25 -12.77
N LYS A 117 3.54 -7.32 -13.05
CA LYS A 117 2.52 -7.40 -14.10
C LYS A 117 2.73 -6.22 -15.03
N ASP A 118 2.82 -6.46 -16.32
CA ASP A 118 3.08 -5.42 -17.34
C ASP A 118 4.32 -4.55 -16.98
N GLY A 119 5.37 -5.19 -16.48
CA GLY A 119 6.60 -4.53 -16.05
C GLY A 119 6.55 -3.76 -14.73
N LYS A 120 5.36 -3.62 -14.11
CA LYS A 120 5.17 -2.90 -12.84
C LYS A 120 5.09 -3.87 -11.65
N PRO A 121 5.70 -3.54 -10.50
CA PRO A 121 5.51 -4.33 -9.30
C PRO A 121 4.04 -4.46 -8.92
N ILE A 122 3.60 -5.68 -8.56
CA ILE A 122 2.29 -5.87 -7.95
C ILE A 122 2.35 -5.56 -6.45
N GLU A 123 1.22 -5.20 -5.89
CA GLU A 123 1.12 -4.98 -4.45
C GLU A 123 0.95 -6.31 -3.71
N LEU A 124 1.83 -6.55 -2.75
CA LEU A 124 1.81 -7.70 -1.86
C LEU A 124 1.65 -7.23 -0.41
N ALA A 125 1.14 -8.11 0.45
CA ALA A 125 1.16 -7.87 1.88
C ALA A 125 2.62 -8.01 2.41
N LYS A 126 2.92 -7.26 3.47
CA LYS A 126 4.21 -7.29 4.16
C LYS A 126 4.16 -8.28 5.32
#